data_db57d09edacdacd460612dca6870fc06
#
_entry.id   db57d09edacdacd460612dca6870fc06
#
_cell.length_a   1.000
_cell.length_b   1.000
_cell.length_c   1.000
_cell.angle_alpha   90.00
_cell.angle_beta   90.00
_cell.angle_gamma   90.00
#
_symmetry.space_group_name_H-M   'P 1'
#
loop_
_entity.id
_entity.type
_entity.pdbx_description
1 polymer ?
#
loop_
_entity_poly.entity_id
_entity_poly.type
_entity_poly.pdbx_seq_one_letter_code
_entity_poly.pdbx_strand_id
1 'polypeptide(L)'
;MEYVAGRNNLACTIFVPYDCDNNCPFCTSKWMYRESGMKMDIDRIIEMIDYANQSPTISEFVITGGEPTANLPLLKRIIDACQKKVYINTTLPKKNLDEVIDYLDNEDKIYGINISRQFGKLNNLYKYVASPEDILKIRTSIRINVMRTKDWIENLDQFIDTWIIKHNVLLNLREDYRYITKENLKVRNDVVDYLANRFVYVGGSGCMVCSGETFVNPETGKYIHYHRGIEHSCVRYADRTYVNDVIIRPDGKVYDDWDWYNEIDGETIKNIK
;
A
#
# COMPACT_ATOMS: atom_id res chain seq x y z
N MET A 1 -14.34 4.42 -24.93
CA MET A 1 -13.67 5.28 -23.96
C MET A 1 -12.22 4.86 -23.93
N GLU A 2 -11.28 5.78 -23.98
CA GLU A 2 -9.85 5.50 -23.94
C GLU A 2 -9.35 5.49 -22.51
N TYR A 3 -8.51 4.51 -22.15
CA TYR A 3 -7.83 4.43 -20.85
C TYR A 3 -6.37 4.84 -21.01
N VAL A 4 -5.93 5.77 -20.17
CA VAL A 4 -4.59 6.36 -20.21
C VAL A 4 -3.97 6.29 -18.82
N ALA A 5 -2.68 5.95 -18.74
CA ALA A 5 -1.96 5.99 -17.48
C ALA A 5 -1.86 7.44 -16.96
N GLY A 6 -2.35 7.66 -15.76
CA GLY A 6 -2.30 8.97 -15.09
C GLY A 6 -0.95 9.28 -14.43
N ARG A 7 -0.02 8.31 -14.47
CA ARG A 7 1.34 8.41 -13.94
C ARG A 7 2.30 7.52 -14.72
N ASN A 8 3.59 7.83 -14.67
CA ASN A 8 4.62 7.09 -15.41
C ASN A 8 4.79 5.62 -14.99
N ASN A 9 4.47 5.28 -13.75
CA ASN A 9 4.61 3.93 -13.20
C ASN A 9 3.24 3.50 -12.67
N LEU A 10 2.40 2.96 -13.56
CA LEU A 10 1.09 2.45 -13.19
C LEU A 10 1.26 1.16 -12.36
N ALA A 11 0.61 1.10 -11.23
CA ALA A 11 0.56 -0.10 -10.40
C ALA A 11 -0.68 -0.92 -10.70
N CYS A 12 -0.54 -2.24 -10.59
CA CYS A 12 -1.66 -3.17 -10.51
C CYS A 12 -1.74 -3.72 -9.08
N THR A 13 -2.77 -3.31 -8.35
CA THR A 13 -2.99 -3.71 -6.96
C THR A 13 -3.86 -4.95 -6.88
N ILE A 14 -3.33 -6.03 -6.31
CA ILE A 14 -4.00 -7.32 -6.16
C ILE A 14 -4.46 -7.48 -4.72
N PHE A 15 -5.76 -7.63 -4.52
CA PHE A 15 -6.33 -7.90 -3.22
C PHE A 15 -6.47 -9.40 -2.97
N VAL A 16 -5.82 -9.88 -1.91
CA VAL A 16 -6.04 -11.24 -1.40
C VAL A 16 -7.28 -11.27 -0.49
N PRO A 17 -7.87 -12.45 -0.24
CA PRO A 17 -9.02 -12.60 0.65
C PRO A 17 -8.78 -11.99 2.03
N TYR A 18 -9.88 -11.63 2.71
CA TYR A 18 -9.82 -11.18 4.08
C TYR A 18 -9.51 -12.36 5.02
N ASP A 19 -8.23 -12.58 5.24
CA ASP A 19 -7.67 -13.49 6.23
C ASP A 19 -6.66 -12.69 7.06
N CYS A 20 -7.16 -11.96 8.07
CA CYS A 20 -6.35 -11.05 8.86
C CYS A 20 -6.85 -11.01 10.30
N ASP A 21 -5.98 -11.31 11.27
CA ASP A 21 -6.29 -11.30 12.70
C ASP A 21 -6.35 -9.87 13.27
N ASN A 22 -5.92 -8.85 12.53
CA ASN A 22 -5.96 -7.47 12.97
C ASN A 22 -7.35 -6.86 12.77
N ASN A 23 -7.78 -6.04 13.71
CA ASN A 23 -9.06 -5.35 13.68
C ASN A 23 -8.87 -3.83 13.56
N CYS A 24 -8.16 -3.40 12.53
CA CYS A 24 -7.86 -1.99 12.31
C CYS A 24 -9.14 -1.18 12.03
N PRO A 25 -9.39 -0.08 12.74
CA PRO A 25 -10.60 0.73 12.57
C PRO A 25 -10.67 1.45 11.22
N PHE A 26 -9.53 1.62 10.54
CA PHE A 26 -9.39 2.24 9.22
C PHE A 26 -9.28 1.21 8.08
N CYS A 27 -9.54 -0.07 8.35
CA CYS A 27 -9.36 -1.13 7.35
C CYS A 27 -10.46 -1.10 6.28
N THR A 28 -10.09 -0.78 5.04
CA THR A 28 -11.00 -0.82 3.89
C THR A 28 -11.38 -2.24 3.51
N SER A 29 -10.44 -3.18 3.56
CA SER A 29 -10.66 -4.58 3.16
C SER A 29 -11.70 -5.29 4.04
N LYS A 30 -11.77 -4.94 5.33
CA LYS A 30 -12.74 -5.51 6.26
C LYS A 30 -14.18 -5.26 5.82
N TRP A 31 -14.48 -4.07 5.40
CA TRP A 31 -15.81 -3.68 4.94
C TRP A 31 -16.15 -4.35 3.62
N MET A 32 -15.19 -4.34 2.71
CA MET A 32 -15.38 -4.79 1.35
C MET A 32 -15.64 -6.29 1.24
N TYR A 33 -14.88 -7.11 1.96
CA TYR A 33 -14.89 -8.57 1.74
C TYR A 33 -15.69 -9.33 2.79
N ARG A 34 -15.63 -8.88 4.04
CA ARG A 34 -16.33 -9.56 5.13
C ARG A 34 -17.84 -9.39 5.02
N GLU A 35 -18.30 -8.20 4.61
CA GLU A 35 -19.72 -7.90 4.47
C GLU A 35 -20.30 -8.34 3.13
N SER A 36 -19.51 -8.30 2.06
CA SER A 36 -19.96 -8.73 0.72
C SER A 36 -20.03 -10.25 0.54
N GLY A 37 -19.38 -11.03 1.42
CA GLY A 37 -19.26 -12.47 1.24
C GLY A 37 -18.44 -12.88 0.01
N MET A 38 -17.62 -11.98 -0.52
CA MET A 38 -16.83 -12.18 -1.72
C MET A 38 -15.94 -13.42 -1.58
N LYS A 39 -16.07 -14.33 -2.54
CA LYS A 39 -15.24 -15.53 -2.63
C LYS A 39 -14.06 -15.29 -3.55
N MET A 40 -12.95 -15.90 -3.21
CA MET A 40 -11.75 -15.83 -4.03
C MET A 40 -11.89 -16.73 -5.28
N ASP A 41 -11.49 -16.18 -6.42
CA ASP A 41 -11.26 -16.89 -7.66
C ASP A 41 -9.81 -16.70 -8.10
N ILE A 42 -8.93 -17.61 -7.67
CA ILE A 42 -7.49 -17.49 -7.92
C ILE A 42 -7.15 -17.66 -9.40
N ASP A 43 -7.89 -18.49 -10.15
CA ASP A 43 -7.61 -18.72 -11.55
C ASP A 43 -7.94 -17.47 -12.36
N ARG A 44 -9.02 -16.79 -12.03
CA ARG A 44 -9.38 -15.51 -12.64
C ARG A 44 -8.41 -14.38 -12.23
N ILE A 45 -7.93 -14.35 -10.98
CA ILE A 45 -6.88 -13.41 -10.56
C ILE A 45 -5.63 -13.60 -11.43
N ILE A 46 -5.19 -14.84 -11.64
CA ILE A 46 -4.01 -15.16 -12.45
C ILE A 46 -4.24 -14.75 -13.92
N GLU A 47 -5.42 -14.98 -14.47
CA GLU A 47 -5.78 -14.52 -15.81
C GLU A 47 -5.64 -12.99 -15.92
N MET A 48 -6.15 -12.23 -14.94
CA MET A 48 -6.04 -10.75 -14.95
C MET A 48 -4.60 -10.27 -14.74
N ILE A 49 -3.80 -10.97 -13.94
CA ILE A 49 -2.36 -10.71 -13.83
C ILE A 49 -1.67 -10.89 -15.19
N ASP A 50 -2.08 -11.87 -15.97
CA ASP A 50 -1.51 -12.14 -17.30
C ASP A 50 -1.79 -10.97 -18.28
N TYR A 51 -3.00 -10.42 -18.27
CA TYR A 51 -3.30 -9.19 -19.01
C TYR A 51 -2.47 -8.00 -18.51
N ALA A 52 -2.30 -7.85 -17.20
CA ALA A 52 -1.48 -6.78 -16.62
C ALA A 52 0.01 -6.93 -16.95
N ASN A 53 0.53 -8.16 -17.04
CA ASN A 53 1.90 -8.43 -17.51
C ASN A 53 2.13 -7.94 -18.94
N GLN A 54 1.11 -8.07 -19.81
CA GLN A 54 1.18 -7.65 -21.20
C GLN A 54 1.02 -6.13 -21.40
N SER A 55 0.51 -5.41 -20.40
CA SER A 55 0.35 -3.95 -20.47
C SER A 55 1.71 -3.24 -20.50
N PRO A 56 1.98 -2.34 -21.45
CA PRO A 56 3.23 -1.59 -21.50
C PRO A 56 3.33 -0.51 -20.41
N THR A 57 2.22 -0.08 -19.85
CA THR A 57 2.16 1.03 -18.88
C THR A 57 2.16 0.56 -17.42
N ILE A 58 1.68 -0.66 -17.14
CA ILE A 58 1.79 -1.25 -15.80
C ILE A 58 3.24 -1.67 -15.59
N SER A 59 3.88 -1.14 -14.55
CA SER A 59 5.30 -1.39 -14.24
C SER A 59 5.52 -2.25 -12.99
N GLU A 60 4.51 -2.37 -12.15
CA GLU A 60 4.62 -3.02 -10.86
C GLU A 60 3.31 -3.62 -10.38
N PHE A 61 3.41 -4.64 -9.54
CA PHE A 61 2.30 -5.23 -8.79
C PHE A 61 2.40 -4.86 -7.31
N VAL A 62 1.27 -4.59 -6.68
CA VAL A 62 1.16 -4.39 -5.23
C VAL A 62 0.21 -5.42 -4.66
N ILE A 63 0.69 -6.37 -3.88
CA ILE A 63 -0.15 -7.38 -3.24
C ILE A 63 -0.57 -6.88 -1.87
N THR A 64 -1.88 -6.83 -1.64
CA THR A 64 -2.50 -6.29 -0.43
C THR A 64 -3.81 -7.03 -0.11
N GLY A 65 -4.68 -6.47 0.71
CA GLY A 65 -6.02 -7.03 0.97
C GLY A 65 -6.24 -7.29 2.46
N GLY A 66 -6.46 -8.55 2.85
CA GLY A 66 -6.43 -8.98 4.24
C GLY A 66 -5.00 -8.97 4.77
N GLU A 67 -4.41 -10.14 4.91
CA GLU A 67 -2.99 -10.28 5.24
C GLU A 67 -2.31 -11.24 4.25
N PRO A 68 -1.57 -10.73 3.26
CA PRO A 68 -0.99 -11.57 2.21
C PRO A 68 -0.09 -12.68 2.74
N THR A 69 0.66 -12.42 3.81
CA THR A 69 1.61 -13.39 4.37
C THR A 69 0.95 -14.43 5.28
N ALA A 70 -0.34 -14.29 5.60
CA ALA A 70 -1.09 -15.29 6.38
C ALA A 70 -1.27 -16.62 5.62
N ASN A 71 -1.25 -16.56 4.27
CA ASN A 71 -1.34 -17.74 3.40
C ASN A 71 -0.18 -17.74 2.39
N LEU A 72 0.97 -18.23 2.83
CA LEU A 72 2.19 -18.23 2.02
C LEU A 72 2.06 -19.03 0.71
N PRO A 73 1.42 -20.22 0.65
CA PRO A 73 1.19 -20.91 -0.62
C PRO A 73 0.40 -20.09 -1.65
N LEU A 74 -0.63 -19.37 -1.19
CA LEU A 74 -1.40 -18.48 -2.05
C LEU A 74 -0.56 -17.29 -2.54
N LEU A 75 0.17 -16.67 -1.62
CA LEU A 75 1.08 -15.55 -1.95
C LEU A 75 2.10 -15.97 -3.01
N LYS A 76 2.74 -17.13 -2.84
CA LYS A 76 3.68 -17.71 -3.82
C LYS A 76 3.03 -17.85 -5.19
N ARG A 77 1.84 -18.46 -5.25
CA ARG A 77 1.13 -18.67 -6.52
C ARG A 77 0.81 -17.35 -7.25
N ILE A 78 0.46 -16.29 -6.52
CA ILE A 78 0.22 -14.97 -7.10
C ILE A 78 1.53 -14.34 -7.60
N ILE A 79 2.61 -14.41 -6.81
CA ILE A 79 3.92 -13.85 -7.19
C ILE A 79 4.49 -14.59 -8.40
N ASP A 80 4.33 -15.91 -8.47
CA ASP A 80 4.78 -16.72 -9.61
C ASP A 80 4.16 -16.25 -10.93
N ALA A 81 2.89 -15.83 -10.90
CA ALA A 81 2.19 -15.29 -12.07
C ALA A 81 2.68 -13.88 -12.47
N CYS A 82 3.24 -13.10 -11.55
CA CYS A 82 3.73 -11.75 -11.84
C CYS A 82 5.06 -11.81 -12.61
N GLN A 83 5.18 -11.01 -13.68
CA GLN A 83 6.42 -10.87 -14.48
C GLN A 83 7.12 -9.53 -14.27
N LYS A 84 6.59 -8.69 -13.39
CA LYS A 84 7.10 -7.35 -13.07
C LYS A 84 7.43 -7.26 -11.59
N LYS A 85 8.00 -6.14 -11.16
CA LYS A 85 8.32 -5.89 -9.74
C LYS A 85 7.11 -6.06 -8.84
N VAL A 86 7.29 -6.73 -7.73
CA VAL A 86 6.23 -6.96 -6.73
C VAL A 86 6.55 -6.19 -5.46
N TYR A 87 5.55 -5.49 -4.96
CA TYR A 87 5.54 -4.91 -3.62
C TYR A 87 4.48 -5.60 -2.77
N ILE A 88 4.77 -5.83 -1.50
CA ILE A 88 3.85 -6.51 -0.59
C ILE A 88 3.49 -5.57 0.55
N ASN A 89 2.19 -5.40 0.79
CA ASN A 89 1.67 -4.70 1.96
C ASN A 89 1.25 -5.74 3.01
N THR A 90 1.95 -5.78 4.15
CA THR A 90 1.73 -6.78 5.20
C THR A 90 1.79 -6.16 6.58
N THR A 91 1.17 -6.80 7.57
CA THR A 91 1.44 -6.55 8.97
C THR A 91 2.53 -7.45 9.52
N LEU A 92 3.01 -8.40 8.73
CA LEU A 92 4.02 -9.38 9.07
C LEU A 92 3.67 -10.13 10.36
N PRO A 93 2.66 -11.03 10.34
CA PRO A 93 2.25 -11.81 11.50
C PRO A 93 3.38 -12.71 12.01
N LYS A 94 3.38 -12.99 13.33
CA LYS A 94 4.38 -13.89 13.95
C LYS A 94 4.22 -15.35 13.54
N LYS A 95 3.05 -15.73 13.05
CA LYS A 95 2.81 -17.10 12.58
C LYS A 95 3.70 -17.41 11.39
N ASN A 96 4.51 -18.43 11.50
CA ASN A 96 5.47 -18.88 10.46
C ASN A 96 6.43 -17.77 10.01
N LEU A 97 6.82 -16.87 10.90
CA LEU A 97 7.56 -15.67 10.58
C LEU A 97 8.89 -15.96 9.88
N ASP A 98 9.65 -16.92 10.37
CA ASP A 98 10.97 -17.27 9.79
C ASP A 98 10.82 -17.78 8.36
N GLU A 99 9.82 -18.63 8.07
CA GLU A 99 9.54 -19.11 6.72
C GLU A 99 9.11 -17.95 5.79
N VAL A 100 8.29 -17.04 6.32
CA VAL A 100 7.84 -15.86 5.57
C VAL A 100 9.02 -14.95 5.25
N ILE A 101 9.88 -14.63 6.22
CA ILE A 101 11.07 -13.79 6.01
C ILE A 101 12.01 -14.45 4.99
N ASP A 102 12.28 -15.74 5.14
CA ASP A 102 13.14 -16.47 4.22
C ASP A 102 12.61 -16.39 2.77
N TYR A 103 11.31 -16.58 2.58
CA TYR A 103 10.71 -16.45 1.27
C TYR A 103 10.79 -15.01 0.73
N LEU A 104 10.45 -14.02 1.53
CA LEU A 104 10.46 -12.61 1.12
C LEU A 104 11.85 -12.12 0.73
N ASP A 105 12.89 -12.68 1.34
CA ASP A 105 14.29 -12.31 1.09
C ASP A 105 14.94 -13.07 -0.08
N ASN A 106 14.37 -14.18 -0.50
CA ASN A 106 14.95 -15.04 -1.55
C ASN A 106 14.13 -15.03 -2.86
N GLU A 107 12.99 -14.34 -2.89
CA GLU A 107 12.18 -14.21 -4.10
C GLU A 107 12.57 -12.93 -4.88
N ASP A 108 13.27 -13.10 -5.98
CA ASP A 108 13.84 -12.01 -6.78
C ASP A 108 12.84 -11.01 -7.34
N LYS A 109 11.57 -11.40 -7.48
CA LYS A 109 10.49 -10.51 -7.95
C LYS A 109 10.05 -9.53 -6.88
N ILE A 110 10.31 -9.81 -5.58
CA ILE A 110 9.92 -8.93 -4.48
C ILE A 110 10.90 -7.77 -4.37
N TYR A 111 10.43 -6.61 -4.79
CA TYR A 111 11.23 -5.39 -4.83
C TYR A 111 11.16 -4.57 -3.55
N GLY A 112 10.08 -4.73 -2.77
CA GLY A 112 9.93 -4.04 -1.50
C GLY A 112 8.75 -4.52 -0.67
N ILE A 113 8.88 -4.36 0.63
CA ILE A 113 7.89 -4.78 1.62
C ILE A 113 7.44 -3.55 2.41
N ASN A 114 6.15 -3.27 2.34
CA ASN A 114 5.49 -2.23 3.10
C ASN A 114 4.88 -2.84 4.37
N ILE A 115 5.50 -2.59 5.51
CA ILE A 115 5.09 -3.18 6.78
C ILE A 115 4.22 -2.18 7.54
N SER A 116 2.96 -2.55 7.79
CA SER A 116 2.03 -1.72 8.55
C SER A 116 2.38 -1.75 10.03
N ARG A 117 2.57 -0.58 10.63
CA ARG A 117 2.73 -0.38 12.07
C ARG A 117 1.93 0.82 12.52
N GLN A 118 1.50 0.76 13.76
CA GLN A 118 0.76 1.85 14.39
C GLN A 118 1.40 2.22 15.73
N PHE A 119 0.99 3.33 16.30
CA PHE A 119 1.48 3.80 17.59
C PHE A 119 0.31 4.16 18.52
N GLY A 120 0.64 4.47 19.78
CA GLY A 120 -0.36 4.77 20.80
C GLY A 120 -1.28 3.57 21.09
N LYS A 121 -2.55 3.85 21.32
CA LYS A 121 -3.55 2.82 21.62
C LYS A 121 -3.74 1.80 20.49
N LEU A 122 -3.49 2.20 19.24
CA LEU A 122 -3.61 1.32 18.09
C LEU A 122 -2.48 0.29 18.00
N ASN A 123 -1.35 0.52 18.65
CA ASN A 123 -0.27 -0.47 18.71
C ASN A 123 -0.73 -1.78 19.38
N ASN A 124 -1.72 -1.73 20.28
CA ASN A 124 -2.29 -2.92 20.88
C ASN A 124 -3.02 -3.84 19.89
N LEU A 125 -3.42 -3.35 18.73
CA LEU A 125 -4.02 -4.15 17.67
C LEU A 125 -2.98 -5.08 16.99
N TYR A 126 -1.70 -4.76 17.13
CA TYR A 126 -0.58 -5.46 16.49
C TYR A 126 0.16 -6.42 17.44
N LYS A 127 -0.57 -7.10 18.34
CA LYS A 127 0.02 -8.00 19.34
C LYS A 127 0.72 -9.23 18.75
N TYR A 128 0.25 -9.68 17.59
CA TYR A 128 0.69 -10.93 16.98
C TYR A 128 1.52 -10.68 15.70
N VAL A 129 2.18 -9.53 15.61
CA VAL A 129 3.05 -9.21 14.49
C VAL A 129 4.53 -9.23 14.89
N ALA A 130 5.41 -9.31 13.90
CA ALA A 130 6.85 -9.29 14.09
C ALA A 130 7.31 -8.06 14.90
N SER A 131 8.26 -8.28 15.77
CA SER A 131 8.92 -7.20 16.53
C SER A 131 9.77 -6.30 15.63
N PRO A 132 10.18 -5.11 16.05
CA PRO A 132 11.15 -4.30 15.30
C PRO A 132 12.43 -5.07 15.01
N GLU A 133 12.92 -5.87 15.96
CA GLU A 133 14.13 -6.68 15.81
C GLU A 133 13.97 -7.77 14.74
N ASP A 134 12.78 -8.35 14.61
CA ASP A 134 12.49 -9.34 13.55
C ASP A 134 12.39 -8.67 12.18
N ILE A 135 11.77 -7.49 12.10
CA ILE A 135 11.68 -6.70 10.86
C ILE A 135 13.08 -6.35 10.35
N LEU A 136 14.00 -6.01 11.23
CA LEU A 136 15.37 -5.65 10.87
C LEU A 136 16.24 -6.81 10.37
N LYS A 137 15.77 -8.07 10.51
CA LYS A 137 16.41 -9.23 9.90
C LYS A 137 16.15 -9.32 8.39
N ILE A 138 15.10 -8.65 7.90
CA ILE A 138 14.72 -8.66 6.48
C ILE A 138 15.76 -7.91 5.67
N ARG A 139 16.31 -8.55 4.64
CA ARG A 139 17.32 -7.98 3.74
C ARG A 139 16.69 -7.21 2.59
N THR A 140 15.51 -7.63 2.16
CA THR A 140 14.72 -6.94 1.14
C THR A 140 14.36 -5.52 1.61
N SER A 141 14.25 -4.58 0.67
CA SER A 141 13.91 -3.20 0.99
C SER A 141 12.59 -3.10 1.76
N ILE A 142 12.62 -2.53 2.95
CA ILE A 142 11.43 -2.35 3.80
C ILE A 142 11.04 -0.88 3.95
N ARG A 143 9.74 -0.68 4.12
CA ARG A 143 9.14 0.61 4.45
C ARG A 143 8.08 0.41 5.54
N ILE A 144 8.09 1.25 6.54
CA ILE A 144 7.03 1.24 7.56
C ILE A 144 5.90 2.17 7.11
N ASN A 145 4.71 1.60 6.96
CA ASN A 145 3.49 2.33 6.69
C ASN A 145 2.73 2.59 7.98
N VAL A 146 2.34 3.83 8.21
CA VAL A 146 1.51 4.22 9.35
C VAL A 146 0.34 5.08 8.88
N MET A 147 -0.85 4.76 9.38
CA MET A 147 -2.05 5.55 9.13
C MET A 147 -2.22 6.60 10.22
N ARG A 148 -2.47 7.82 9.81
CA ARG A 148 -2.80 8.89 10.73
C ARG A 148 -4.17 8.64 11.35
N THR A 149 -4.21 8.66 12.66
CA THR A 149 -5.42 8.63 13.47
C THR A 149 -5.47 9.86 14.36
N LYS A 150 -6.60 10.14 15.02
CA LYS A 150 -6.79 11.35 15.82
C LYS A 150 -5.71 11.61 16.87
N ASP A 151 -5.11 10.55 17.41
CA ASP A 151 -4.17 10.60 18.54
C ASP A 151 -2.69 10.55 18.09
N TRP A 152 -2.40 10.78 16.84
CA TRP A 152 -1.08 10.46 16.31
C TRP A 152 0.01 11.47 16.63
N ILE A 153 -0.31 12.76 16.70
CA ILE A 153 0.71 13.81 16.91
C ILE A 153 1.45 13.61 18.23
N GLU A 154 0.74 13.24 19.30
CA GLU A 154 1.32 13.04 20.63
C GLU A 154 2.38 11.90 20.68
N ASN A 155 2.29 10.94 19.75
CA ASN A 155 3.19 9.78 19.72
C ASN A 155 4.08 9.73 18.48
N LEU A 156 3.98 10.72 17.59
CA LEU A 156 4.71 10.72 16.33
C LEU A 156 6.22 10.84 16.55
N ASP A 157 6.67 11.62 17.53
CA ASP A 157 8.09 11.75 17.88
C ASP A 157 8.71 10.39 18.23
N GLN A 158 8.11 9.67 19.17
CA GLN A 158 8.59 8.36 19.59
C GLN A 158 8.62 7.37 18.42
N PHE A 159 7.62 7.43 17.54
CA PHE A 159 7.54 6.56 16.38
C PHE A 159 8.65 6.87 15.36
N ILE A 160 8.87 8.14 15.07
CA ILE A 160 9.96 8.60 14.20
C ILE A 160 11.31 8.24 14.80
N ASP A 161 11.53 8.50 16.10
CA ASP A 161 12.78 8.18 16.77
C ASP A 161 13.08 6.67 16.72
N THR A 162 12.04 5.84 16.84
CA THR A 162 12.19 4.39 16.72
C THR A 162 12.59 3.98 15.30
N TRP A 163 11.84 4.38 14.30
CA TRP A 163 12.01 3.83 12.94
C TRP A 163 13.06 4.57 12.11
N ILE A 164 13.08 5.89 12.17
CA ILE A 164 14.04 6.69 11.38
C ILE A 164 15.38 6.80 12.09
N ILE A 165 15.38 7.22 13.36
CA ILE A 165 16.64 7.53 14.06
C ILE A 165 17.32 6.25 14.52
N LYS A 166 16.62 5.42 15.29
CA LYS A 166 17.21 4.22 15.88
C LYS A 166 17.42 3.10 14.86
N HIS A 167 16.42 2.84 14.01
CA HIS A 167 16.43 1.68 13.09
C HIS A 167 16.76 2.02 11.65
N ASN A 168 16.85 3.30 11.30
CA ASN A 168 17.23 3.76 9.96
C ASN A 168 16.32 3.18 8.84
N VAL A 169 15.01 3.08 9.09
CA VAL A 169 14.01 2.55 8.18
C VAL A 169 13.16 3.66 7.59
N LEU A 170 12.83 3.57 6.31
CA LEU A 170 11.99 4.51 5.60
C LEU A 170 10.54 4.49 6.16
N LEU A 171 9.98 5.67 6.40
CA LEU A 171 8.59 5.84 6.83
C LEU A 171 7.68 6.36 5.72
N ASN A 172 6.48 5.84 5.69
CA ASN A 172 5.39 6.32 4.87
C ASN A 172 4.17 6.64 5.76
N LEU A 173 3.97 7.92 5.99
CA LEU A 173 2.85 8.45 6.76
C LEU A 173 1.67 8.65 5.81
N ARG A 174 0.51 8.08 6.13
CA ARG A 174 -0.68 8.15 5.29
C ARG A 174 -1.87 8.73 6.06
N GLU A 175 -2.61 9.59 5.39
CA GLU A 175 -3.89 10.05 5.92
C GLU A 175 -4.92 8.91 5.93
N ASP A 176 -5.72 8.88 6.99
CA ASP A 176 -6.90 8.04 7.04
C ASP A 176 -7.99 8.68 6.16
N TYR A 177 -8.35 8.03 5.06
CA TYR A 177 -9.32 8.51 4.08
C TYR A 177 -10.68 8.89 4.70
N ARG A 178 -11.08 8.30 5.84
CA ARG A 178 -12.32 8.61 6.54
C ARG A 178 -12.35 10.03 7.14
N TYR A 179 -11.19 10.66 7.30
CA TYR A 179 -11.03 12.00 7.87
C TYR A 179 -10.63 13.05 6.84
N ILE A 180 -10.67 12.72 5.55
CA ILE A 180 -10.38 13.65 4.47
C ILE A 180 -11.63 14.52 4.24
N THR A 181 -11.81 15.55 5.06
CA THR A 181 -12.84 16.57 4.87
C THR A 181 -12.17 17.91 4.58
N LYS A 182 -12.93 18.86 3.98
CA LYS A 182 -12.43 20.23 3.77
C LYS A 182 -11.95 20.88 5.07
N GLU A 183 -12.54 20.53 6.20
CA GLU A 183 -12.18 21.02 7.53
C GLU A 183 -10.83 20.46 8.02
N ASN A 184 -10.49 19.24 7.62
CA ASN A 184 -9.24 18.58 8.00
C ASN A 184 -8.05 18.98 7.12
N LEU A 185 -8.23 19.80 6.09
CA LEU A 185 -7.12 20.34 5.29
C LEU A 185 -6.14 21.15 6.13
N LYS A 186 -6.64 21.83 7.19
CA LYS A 186 -5.80 22.57 8.15
C LYS A 186 -4.88 21.64 8.94
N VAL A 187 -5.38 20.48 9.31
CA VAL A 187 -4.61 19.44 10.03
C VAL A 187 -3.46 18.87 9.18
N ARG A 188 -3.59 18.89 7.85
CA ARG A 188 -2.53 18.48 6.93
C ARG A 188 -1.33 19.43 6.95
N ASN A 189 -1.58 20.72 7.11
CA ASN A 189 -0.50 21.71 7.22
C ASN A 189 0.30 21.48 8.51
N ASP A 190 -0.38 21.16 9.62
CA ASP A 190 0.30 20.90 10.91
C ASP A 190 1.32 19.74 10.82
N VAL A 191 1.04 18.71 10.01
CA VAL A 191 1.98 17.60 9.77
C VAL A 191 3.18 18.04 8.95
N VAL A 192 2.93 18.77 7.87
CA VAL A 192 3.99 19.30 7.02
C VAL A 192 4.89 20.24 7.83
N ASP A 193 4.29 21.15 8.58
CA ASP A 193 5.03 22.08 9.46
C ASP A 193 5.83 21.34 10.51
N TYR A 194 5.23 20.33 11.15
CA TYR A 194 5.92 19.48 12.12
C TYR A 194 7.12 18.76 11.51
N LEU A 195 6.96 18.15 10.33
CA LEU A 195 8.04 17.44 9.65
C LEU A 195 9.13 18.42 9.15
N ALA A 196 8.76 19.57 8.62
CA ALA A 196 9.68 20.60 8.13
C ALA A 196 10.55 21.21 9.24
N ASN A 197 10.08 21.20 10.48
CA ASN A 197 10.87 21.65 11.65
C ASN A 197 11.95 20.64 12.07
N ARG A 198 11.84 19.37 11.66
CA ARG A 198 12.79 18.31 12.07
C ARG A 198 13.62 17.76 10.91
N PHE A 199 13.12 17.85 9.69
CA PHE A 199 13.69 17.20 8.51
C PHE A 199 13.79 18.17 7.34
N VAL A 200 14.68 17.87 6.41
CA VAL A 200 14.83 18.67 5.20
C VAL A 200 13.74 18.31 4.21
N TYR A 201 12.95 19.29 3.80
CA TYR A 201 11.97 19.13 2.73
C TYR A 201 12.67 18.95 1.39
N VAL A 202 12.34 17.87 0.68
CA VAL A 202 12.98 17.53 -0.61
C VAL A 202 12.08 17.88 -1.80
N GLY A 203 10.76 17.85 -1.60
CA GLY A 203 9.80 18.18 -2.65
C GLY A 203 8.50 17.41 -2.50
N GLY A 204 7.50 17.85 -3.25
CA GLY A 204 6.24 17.16 -3.41
C GLY A 204 6.35 16.04 -4.43
N SER A 205 5.61 14.98 -4.21
CA SER A 205 5.34 13.95 -5.21
C SER A 205 3.83 13.84 -5.42
N GLY A 206 3.40 13.57 -6.63
CA GLY A 206 1.98 13.46 -6.87
C GLY A 206 1.66 12.88 -8.23
N CYS A 207 0.44 12.45 -8.35
CA CYS A 207 -0.25 12.12 -9.59
C CYS A 207 -1.44 13.08 -9.76
N MET A 208 -2.29 12.87 -10.75
CA MET A 208 -3.48 13.70 -10.97
C MET A 208 -4.47 13.70 -9.78
N VAL A 209 -4.44 12.65 -8.94
CA VAL A 209 -5.40 12.44 -7.86
C VAL A 209 -4.79 12.43 -6.47
N CYS A 210 -3.48 12.22 -6.33
CA CYS A 210 -2.81 12.17 -5.04
C CYS A 210 -1.72 13.22 -4.93
N SER A 211 -1.43 13.65 -3.72
CA SER A 211 -0.28 14.47 -3.41
C SER A 211 0.46 13.90 -2.19
N GLY A 212 1.76 14.05 -2.19
CA GLY A 212 2.61 13.65 -1.08
C GLY A 212 3.75 14.63 -0.92
N GLU A 213 4.31 14.67 0.26
CA GLU A 213 5.46 15.49 0.62
C GLU A 213 6.59 14.57 1.07
N THR A 214 7.79 14.86 0.63
CA THR A 214 8.96 14.05 0.97
C THR A 214 9.93 14.87 1.81
N PHE A 215 10.37 14.27 2.90
CA PHE A 215 11.34 14.82 3.82
C PHE A 215 12.49 13.84 3.96
N VAL A 216 13.68 14.35 4.22
CA VAL A 216 14.86 13.52 4.46
C VAL A 216 15.46 13.85 5.84
N ASN A 217 15.84 12.81 6.56
CA ASN A 217 16.65 12.98 7.76
C ASN A 217 18.06 13.41 7.35
N PRO A 218 18.54 14.60 7.76
CA PRO A 218 19.86 15.09 7.36
C PRO A 218 21.03 14.25 7.88
N GLU A 219 20.83 13.52 8.98
CA GLU A 219 21.88 12.69 9.59
C GLU A 219 22.00 11.31 8.93
N THR A 220 20.86 10.69 8.61
CA THR A 220 20.83 9.31 8.12
C THR A 220 20.53 9.18 6.63
N GLY A 221 20.08 10.25 5.99
CA GLY A 221 19.62 10.26 4.59
C GLY A 221 18.32 9.49 4.35
N LYS A 222 17.64 9.01 5.41
CA LYS A 222 16.37 8.26 5.25
C LYS A 222 15.19 9.18 5.00
N TYR A 223 14.29 8.69 4.15
CA TYR A 223 13.11 9.43 3.74
C TYR A 223 11.93 9.18 4.67
N ILE A 224 11.17 10.24 4.90
CA ILE A 224 9.81 10.23 5.41
C ILE A 224 8.93 10.72 4.27
N HIS A 225 8.01 9.89 3.85
CA HIS A 225 7.04 10.26 2.83
C HIS A 225 5.68 10.43 3.47
N TYR A 226 5.07 11.60 3.30
CA TYR A 226 3.74 11.90 3.79
C TYR A 226 2.75 11.93 2.64
N HIS A 227 1.87 10.94 2.60
CA HIS A 227 0.79 10.86 1.63
C HIS A 227 -0.46 11.54 2.15
N ARG A 228 -0.87 12.57 1.47
CA ARG A 228 -2.22 13.10 1.60
C ARG A 228 -3.18 12.08 1.00
N GLY A 229 -4.29 11.80 1.69
CA GLY A 229 -5.24 10.81 1.24
C GLY A 229 -5.79 11.09 -0.15
N ILE A 230 -6.12 10.03 -0.84
CA ILE A 230 -6.79 10.07 -2.14
C ILE A 230 -8.23 9.59 -1.96
N GLU A 231 -9.16 10.26 -2.62
CA GLU A 231 -10.56 9.85 -2.67
C GLU A 231 -10.78 8.88 -3.83
N HIS A 232 -10.13 9.16 -4.97
CA HIS A 232 -10.21 8.37 -6.19
C HIS A 232 -8.82 8.10 -6.76
N SER A 233 -8.66 6.98 -7.47
CA SER A 233 -7.44 6.64 -8.21
C SER A 233 -7.56 6.90 -9.72
N CYS A 234 -8.67 7.44 -10.18
CA CYS A 234 -8.87 7.83 -11.58
C CYS A 234 -9.45 9.21 -11.74
N VAL A 235 -9.27 9.78 -12.96
CA VAL A 235 -9.91 11.03 -13.39
C VAL A 235 -10.62 10.75 -14.71
N ARG A 236 -11.95 10.97 -14.74
CA ARG A 236 -12.80 10.66 -15.89
C ARG A 236 -13.17 11.93 -16.66
N TYR A 237 -12.98 11.88 -17.97
CA TYR A 237 -13.46 12.84 -18.96
C TYR A 237 -14.43 12.16 -19.92
N ALA A 238 -15.08 12.94 -20.77
CA ALA A 238 -16.09 12.42 -21.71
C ALA A 238 -15.52 11.38 -22.72
N ASP A 239 -14.26 11.55 -23.10
CA ASP A 239 -13.59 10.73 -24.13
C ASP A 239 -12.53 9.77 -23.54
N ARG A 240 -12.05 10.02 -22.34
CA ARG A 240 -10.95 9.26 -21.73
C ARG A 240 -11.01 9.18 -20.21
N THR A 241 -10.37 8.13 -19.67
CA THR A 241 -10.16 7.93 -18.23
C THR A 241 -8.67 7.83 -17.96
N TYR A 242 -8.15 8.69 -17.08
CA TYR A 242 -6.78 8.58 -16.55
C TYR A 242 -6.80 7.70 -15.32
N VAL A 243 -6.06 6.58 -15.39
CA VAL A 243 -5.98 5.57 -14.33
C VAL A 243 -4.64 5.69 -13.62
N ASN A 244 -4.64 5.70 -12.30
CA ASN A 244 -3.42 5.75 -11.49
C ASN A 244 -3.14 4.44 -10.75
N ASP A 245 -4.12 3.54 -10.71
CA ASP A 245 -4.03 2.22 -10.10
C ASP A 245 -5.06 1.29 -10.74
N VAL A 246 -4.66 0.09 -11.12
CA VAL A 246 -5.56 -0.98 -11.59
C VAL A 246 -5.76 -1.93 -10.43
N ILE A 247 -7.00 -2.29 -10.12
CA ILE A 247 -7.32 -3.03 -8.90
C ILE A 247 -7.97 -4.37 -9.23
N ILE A 248 -7.26 -5.47 -8.97
CA ILE A 248 -7.78 -6.83 -9.06
C ILE A 248 -8.32 -7.23 -7.68
N ARG A 249 -9.61 -7.58 -7.63
CA ARG A 249 -10.29 -8.01 -6.41
C ARG A 249 -10.17 -9.53 -6.20
N PRO A 250 -10.48 -10.06 -5.00
CA PRO A 250 -10.38 -11.50 -4.74
C PRO A 250 -11.22 -12.38 -5.66
N ASP A 251 -12.33 -11.89 -6.19
CA ASP A 251 -13.18 -12.59 -7.17
C ASP A 251 -12.66 -12.49 -8.62
N GLY A 252 -11.49 -11.90 -8.80
CA GLY A 252 -10.86 -11.70 -10.10
C GLY A 252 -11.46 -10.58 -10.94
N LYS A 253 -12.43 -9.84 -10.43
CA LYS A 253 -12.90 -8.62 -11.08
C LYS A 253 -11.90 -7.50 -10.98
N VAL A 254 -11.87 -6.66 -12.00
CA VAL A 254 -10.89 -5.57 -12.08
C VAL A 254 -11.60 -4.23 -12.16
N TYR A 255 -11.01 -3.25 -11.50
CA TYR A 255 -11.54 -1.90 -11.42
C TYR A 255 -10.45 -0.88 -11.73
N ASP A 256 -10.86 0.25 -12.30
CA ASP A 256 -10.00 1.40 -12.57
C ASP A 256 -9.92 2.38 -11.39
N ASP A 257 -10.64 2.10 -10.30
CA ASP A 257 -10.67 2.90 -9.08
C ASP A 257 -10.88 2.04 -7.83
N TRP A 258 -10.67 2.64 -6.66
CA TRP A 258 -10.88 2.02 -5.34
C TRP A 258 -12.37 1.85 -4.99
N ASP A 259 -13.28 2.54 -5.69
CA ASP A 259 -14.72 2.58 -5.37
C ASP A 259 -15.46 1.42 -5.99
N TRP A 260 -15.26 0.54 -6.74
CA TRP A 260 -16.02 -0.61 -7.31
C TRP A 260 -17.08 -0.25 -8.34
N TYR A 261 -17.18 1.00 -8.76
CA TYR A 261 -18.25 1.39 -9.67
C TYR A 261 -17.96 1.06 -11.13
N ASN A 262 -16.68 1.00 -11.50
CA ASN A 262 -16.30 0.83 -12.88
C ASN A 262 -15.41 -0.39 -13.07
N GLU A 263 -16.06 -1.53 -13.35
CA GLU A 263 -15.38 -2.77 -13.72
C GLU A 263 -14.81 -2.64 -15.13
N ILE A 264 -13.56 -3.05 -15.32
CA ILE A 264 -12.87 -3.11 -16.61
C ILE A 264 -12.46 -4.55 -16.92
N ASP A 265 -12.31 -4.88 -18.19
CA ASP A 265 -11.89 -6.20 -18.62
C ASP A 265 -10.38 -6.32 -18.87
N GLY A 266 -9.91 -7.53 -19.10
CA GLY A 266 -8.49 -7.81 -19.33
C GLY A 266 -7.94 -7.09 -20.57
N GLU A 267 -8.71 -6.99 -21.64
CA GLU A 267 -8.28 -6.28 -22.85
C GLU A 267 -8.13 -4.78 -22.60
N THR A 268 -8.96 -4.19 -21.75
CA THR A 268 -8.81 -2.81 -21.31
C THR A 268 -7.51 -2.62 -20.52
N ILE A 269 -7.19 -3.53 -19.56
CA ILE A 269 -5.95 -3.49 -18.78
C ILE A 269 -4.73 -3.51 -19.69
N LYS A 270 -4.70 -4.44 -20.63
CA LYS A 270 -3.58 -4.62 -21.58
C LYS A 270 -3.35 -3.39 -22.45
N ASN A 271 -4.42 -2.68 -22.81
CA ASN A 271 -4.40 -1.57 -23.76
C ASN A 271 -4.40 -0.17 -23.10
N ILE A 272 -4.17 -0.06 -21.80
CA ILE A 272 -3.94 1.24 -21.15
C ILE A 272 -2.70 1.90 -21.76
N LYS A 273 -2.87 3.12 -22.31
CA LYS A 273 -1.83 3.89 -23.01
C LYS A 273 -0.98 4.72 -22.08
#